data_fee6e8f508d4bdfd9e6e57b05c35261f
#
_entry.id   fee6e8f508d4bdfd9e6e57b05c35261f
#
_cell.length_a   1.000
_cell.length_b   1.000
_cell.length_c   1.000
_cell.angle_alpha   90.00
_cell.angle_beta   90.00
_cell.angle_gamma   90.00
#
_symmetry.space_group_name_H-M   'P 1'
#
loop_
_entity.id
_entity.type
_entity.pdbx_description
1 polymer ?
#
loop_
_entity_poly.entity_id
_entity_poly.type
_entity_poly.pdbx_seq_one_letter_code
_entity_poly.pdbx_strand_id
1 'polypeptide(L)'
;MRIVQLTTDNRNQHGRWDLEHPYFGTAPEALLQGFAEIPDVEVHVISCTSRPMKSPEKLAPNIHFHSLRVPKLGWGRSLFLGCAMATRRLIRKINPDIVHGQGTERDCAMEAVLSGYPNVLTIHGNMRVHASREEQKGSSYYKMAAALETLCLKRTNGVVAISTYTRELVEKLTPRTWLLPNAVDRRYFKIEPAPDPLPRILFVGAIGERKNPVGLIKACEPLLRARECTIAFAGDGDENSAYWKEFKSLLDSVPGLELLGFISRDALGEEFRRATLVILPTFEDNCPMVVLEGMAAGVPVAASRVGGVPDLIRHEVDGLMFDPEKPEQIRDTITRLIRDKELRTRIARAGNETAWRQFHPKIIAEKHLGIYQDVLAAR
;
A
#
# COMPACT_ATOMS: atom_id res chain seq x y z
N MET A 1 21.98 -13.83 5.68
CA MET A 1 21.74 -13.27 4.32
C MET A 1 21.84 -11.77 4.39
N ARG A 2 22.59 -11.15 3.45
CA ARG A 2 22.69 -9.68 3.35
C ARG A 2 21.86 -9.17 2.19
N ILE A 3 20.92 -8.28 2.48
CA ILE A 3 19.92 -7.78 1.54
C ILE A 3 20.10 -6.27 1.37
N VAL A 4 20.05 -5.78 0.14
CA VAL A 4 19.82 -4.35 -0.12
C VAL A 4 18.36 -4.18 -0.50
N GLN A 5 17.64 -3.36 0.26
CA GLN A 5 16.29 -2.91 -0.09
C GLN A 5 16.33 -1.47 -0.59
N LEU A 6 15.92 -1.28 -1.83
CA LEU A 6 15.79 0.04 -2.46
C LEU A 6 14.36 0.53 -2.29
N THR A 7 14.18 1.66 -1.63
CA THR A 7 12.83 2.21 -1.38
C THR A 7 12.84 3.73 -1.37
N THR A 8 11.72 4.33 -1.70
CA THR A 8 11.55 5.78 -1.73
C THR A 8 11.37 6.32 -0.32
N ASP A 9 12.19 7.32 0.05
CA ASP A 9 11.97 8.13 1.23
C ASP A 9 11.00 9.27 0.91
N ASN A 10 9.77 9.15 1.39
CA ASN A 10 8.69 10.08 1.11
C ASN A 10 8.89 11.48 1.71
N ARG A 11 9.82 11.66 2.68
CA ARG A 11 10.23 12.99 3.13
C ARG A 11 10.69 13.85 1.95
N ASN A 12 11.41 13.23 0.98
CA ASN A 12 11.85 13.91 -0.24
C ASN A 12 10.69 14.34 -1.14
N GLN A 13 9.61 13.55 -1.19
CA GLN A 13 8.41 13.86 -1.99
C GLN A 13 7.55 14.96 -1.37
N HIS A 14 7.34 14.87 -0.06
CA HIS A 14 6.45 15.77 0.67
C HIS A 14 7.15 17.03 1.21
N GLY A 15 8.46 17.22 0.90
CA GLY A 15 9.23 18.35 1.40
C GLY A 15 9.43 18.37 2.92
N ARG A 16 9.27 17.23 3.59
CA ARG A 16 9.40 17.08 5.04
C ARG A 16 10.86 16.85 5.45
N TRP A 17 11.69 17.78 5.12
CA TRP A 17 13.14 17.76 5.39
C TRP A 17 13.48 17.92 6.88
N ASP A 18 12.51 18.35 7.67
CA ASP A 18 12.54 18.53 9.12
C ASP A 18 12.54 17.22 9.90
N LEU A 19 11.99 16.15 9.33
CA LEU A 19 11.92 14.85 9.98
C LEU A 19 13.30 14.18 10.05
N GLU A 20 13.69 13.69 11.21
CA GLU A 20 14.95 12.97 11.40
C GLU A 20 14.87 11.51 10.95
N HIS A 21 13.71 10.88 11.09
CA HIS A 21 13.49 9.50 10.65
C HIS A 21 12.96 9.44 9.23
N PRO A 22 13.43 8.46 8.40
CA PRO A 22 12.88 8.26 7.08
C PRO A 22 11.39 7.91 7.14
N TYR A 23 10.65 8.30 6.12
CA TYR A 23 9.23 8.02 5.99
C TYR A 23 8.98 7.21 4.71
N PHE A 24 8.75 5.93 4.88
CA PHE A 24 8.48 5.02 3.75
C PHE A 24 6.99 4.85 3.51
N GLY A 25 6.63 4.27 2.36
CA GLY A 25 5.29 3.75 2.13
C GLY A 25 4.95 2.65 3.14
N THR A 26 3.65 2.46 3.40
CA THR A 26 3.16 1.53 4.42
C THR A 26 3.67 0.09 4.23
N ALA A 27 3.64 -0.41 3.00
CA ALA A 27 4.06 -1.78 2.71
C ALA A 27 5.57 -2.01 2.85
N PRO A 28 6.47 -1.17 2.27
CA PRO A 28 7.91 -1.30 2.50
C PRO A 28 8.31 -1.18 3.98
N GLU A 29 7.65 -0.29 4.73
CA GLU A 29 7.94 -0.12 6.15
C GLU A 29 7.52 -1.35 6.96
N ALA A 30 6.33 -1.89 6.70
CA ALA A 30 5.87 -3.11 7.36
C ALA A 30 6.79 -4.31 7.05
N LEU A 31 7.28 -4.43 5.82
CA LEU A 31 8.26 -5.48 5.47
C LEU A 31 9.56 -5.34 6.27
N LEU A 32 10.07 -4.10 6.46
CA LEU A 32 11.25 -3.85 7.30
C LEU A 32 11.01 -4.23 8.76
N GLN A 33 9.80 -4.00 9.30
CA GLN A 33 9.44 -4.46 10.64
C GLN A 33 9.55 -6.00 10.74
N GLY A 34 9.18 -6.72 9.69
CA GLY A 34 9.32 -8.17 9.63
C GLY A 34 10.79 -8.62 9.61
N PHE A 35 11.62 -8.02 8.78
CA PHE A 35 13.05 -8.31 8.77
C PHE A 35 13.75 -7.97 10.08
N ALA A 36 13.30 -6.95 10.81
CA ALA A 36 13.84 -6.59 12.11
C ALA A 36 13.68 -7.71 13.15
N GLU A 37 12.72 -8.64 12.96
CA GLU A 37 12.48 -9.80 13.82
C GLU A 37 13.30 -11.04 13.43
N ILE A 38 14.14 -10.96 12.38
CA ILE A 38 14.93 -12.08 11.88
C ILE A 38 16.43 -11.76 12.05
N PRO A 39 17.07 -12.18 13.16
CA PRO A 39 18.43 -11.75 13.51
C PRO A 39 19.52 -12.13 12.49
N ASP A 40 19.35 -13.26 11.79
CA ASP A 40 20.34 -13.79 10.83
C ASP A 40 20.28 -13.09 9.45
N VAL A 41 19.48 -12.04 9.34
CA VAL A 41 19.32 -11.23 8.13
C VAL A 41 19.85 -9.83 8.39
N GLU A 42 20.76 -9.37 7.55
CA GLU A 42 21.28 -8.00 7.53
C GLU A 42 20.65 -7.25 6.36
N VAL A 43 19.94 -6.16 6.64
CA VAL A 43 19.26 -5.36 5.62
C VAL A 43 19.90 -3.98 5.53
N HIS A 44 20.24 -3.57 4.31
CA HIS A 44 20.68 -2.22 3.99
C HIS A 44 19.60 -1.54 3.17
N VAL A 45 18.89 -0.61 3.79
CA VAL A 45 17.89 0.22 3.11
C VAL A 45 18.60 1.40 2.46
N ILE A 46 18.39 1.59 1.17
CA ILE A 46 18.98 2.72 0.41
C ILE A 46 17.86 3.54 -0.20
N SER A 47 17.92 4.85 -0.02
CA SER A 47 17.00 5.81 -0.64
C SER A 47 17.78 6.95 -1.28
N CYS A 48 17.46 7.28 -2.53
CA CYS A 48 17.96 8.48 -3.18
C CYS A 48 17.16 9.71 -2.78
N THR A 49 17.86 10.83 -2.56
CA THR A 49 17.25 12.09 -2.14
C THR A 49 17.82 13.27 -2.91
N SER A 50 17.02 14.31 -3.15
CA SER A 50 17.46 15.50 -3.87
C SER A 50 18.25 16.49 -2.99
N ARG A 51 18.11 16.38 -1.68
CA ARG A 51 18.77 17.21 -0.65
C ARG A 51 19.42 16.33 0.41
N PRO A 52 20.45 16.80 1.11
CA PRO A 52 20.95 16.12 2.30
C PRO A 52 19.84 16.02 3.34
N MET A 53 19.71 14.88 3.98
CA MET A 53 18.77 14.69 5.08
C MET A 53 19.48 14.04 6.27
N LYS A 54 19.18 14.53 7.46
CA LYS A 54 19.55 13.82 8.68
C LYS A 54 18.78 12.52 8.76
N SER A 55 19.46 11.47 9.13
CA SER A 55 18.84 10.15 9.27
C SER A 55 19.68 9.29 10.20
N PRO A 56 19.05 8.40 10.97
CA PRO A 56 19.80 7.43 11.77
C PRO A 56 20.55 6.48 10.85
N GLU A 57 21.70 5.99 11.30
CA GLU A 57 22.47 4.96 10.58
C GLU A 57 21.77 3.59 10.60
N LYS A 58 20.97 3.35 11.64
CA LYS A 58 20.20 2.11 11.82
C LYS A 58 18.75 2.41 12.14
N LEU A 59 17.86 1.63 11.54
CA LEU A 59 16.41 1.62 11.83
C LEU A 59 16.04 0.50 12.82
N ALA A 60 16.87 -0.55 12.87
CA ALA A 60 16.80 -1.65 13.82
C ALA A 60 18.21 -2.26 13.98
N PRO A 61 18.46 -3.13 14.96
CA PRO A 61 19.79 -3.74 15.18
C PRO A 61 20.44 -4.32 13.92
N ASN A 62 19.65 -4.96 13.07
CA ASN A 62 20.07 -5.61 11.82
C ASN A 62 19.64 -4.85 10.55
N ILE A 63 19.11 -3.63 10.68
CA ILE A 63 18.67 -2.81 9.54
C ILE A 63 19.44 -1.50 9.50
N HIS A 64 20.30 -1.35 8.50
CA HIS A 64 21.05 -0.13 8.20
C HIS A 64 20.31 0.77 7.24
N PHE A 65 20.44 2.09 7.38
CA PHE A 65 19.82 3.06 6.48
C PHE A 65 20.86 3.97 5.83
N HIS A 66 20.71 4.17 4.53
CA HIS A 66 21.58 5.00 3.70
C HIS A 66 20.75 5.99 2.88
N SER A 67 20.89 7.27 3.19
CA SER A 67 20.31 8.36 2.39
C SER A 67 21.38 8.87 1.41
N LEU A 68 21.16 8.71 0.11
CA LEU A 68 22.08 9.11 -0.94
C LEU A 68 21.60 10.39 -1.62
N ARG A 69 22.38 11.45 -1.49
CA ARG A 69 22.12 12.68 -2.25
C ARG A 69 22.45 12.49 -3.72
N VAL A 70 21.46 12.71 -4.59
CA VAL A 70 21.62 12.69 -6.05
C VAL A 70 21.18 14.05 -6.61
N PRO A 71 22.03 14.76 -7.40
CA PRO A 71 21.66 16.00 -8.04
C PRO A 71 20.44 15.83 -8.95
N LYS A 72 19.62 16.90 -9.10
CA LYS A 72 18.35 16.85 -9.87
C LYS A 72 18.50 16.30 -11.30
N LEU A 73 19.64 16.52 -11.97
CA LEU A 73 19.93 15.95 -13.30
C LEU A 73 20.01 14.42 -13.29
N GLY A 74 20.31 13.79 -12.14
CA GLY A 74 20.41 12.34 -12.01
C GLY A 74 19.06 11.61 -11.87
N TRP A 75 17.94 12.34 -11.90
CA TRP A 75 16.59 11.82 -11.73
C TRP A 75 15.87 11.58 -13.06
N GLY A 76 14.58 11.84 -13.15
CA GLY A 76 13.74 11.54 -14.32
C GLY A 76 14.29 12.05 -15.65
N ARG A 77 15.01 13.18 -15.70
CA ARG A 77 15.65 13.70 -16.93
C ARG A 77 16.76 12.80 -17.47
N SER A 78 17.44 12.05 -16.61
CA SER A 78 18.43 11.02 -16.97
C SER A 78 17.88 9.59 -16.89
N LEU A 79 16.57 9.42 -16.91
CA LEU A 79 15.92 8.11 -16.74
C LEU A 79 16.40 7.40 -15.46
N PHE A 80 16.62 8.16 -14.37
CA PHE A 80 17.13 7.71 -13.08
C PHE A 80 18.55 7.10 -13.09
N LEU A 81 19.31 7.28 -14.15
CA LEU A 81 20.68 6.74 -14.25
C LEU A 81 21.63 7.32 -13.18
N GLY A 82 21.42 8.60 -12.78
CA GLY A 82 22.22 9.18 -11.69
C GLY A 82 21.98 8.49 -10.36
N CYS A 83 20.71 8.16 -10.05
CA CYS A 83 20.36 7.37 -8.87
C CYS A 83 20.99 5.97 -8.94
N ALA A 84 20.82 5.27 -10.06
CA ALA A 84 21.38 3.93 -10.27
C ALA A 84 22.93 3.91 -10.14
N MET A 85 23.63 4.93 -10.64
CA MET A 85 25.08 5.02 -10.50
C MET A 85 25.54 5.27 -9.06
N ALA A 86 24.84 6.16 -8.34
CA ALA A 86 25.14 6.44 -6.93
C ALA A 86 24.91 5.20 -6.07
N THR A 87 23.76 4.57 -6.23
CA THR A 87 23.35 3.37 -5.51
C THR A 87 24.29 2.19 -5.79
N ARG A 88 24.65 1.95 -7.06
CA ARG A 88 25.57 0.88 -7.45
C ARG A 88 26.93 0.97 -6.78
N ARG A 89 27.47 2.19 -6.57
CA ARG A 89 28.73 2.38 -5.85
C ARG A 89 28.64 1.92 -4.41
N LEU A 90 27.55 2.21 -3.74
CA LEU A 90 27.30 1.79 -2.36
C LEU A 90 27.02 0.28 -2.27
N ILE A 91 26.19 -0.26 -3.17
CA ILE A 91 25.86 -1.68 -3.24
C ILE A 91 27.13 -2.54 -3.38
N ARG A 92 28.09 -2.09 -4.21
CA ARG A 92 29.39 -2.79 -4.34
C ARG A 92 30.18 -2.82 -3.04
N LYS A 93 30.10 -1.79 -2.20
CA LYS A 93 30.78 -1.76 -0.89
C LYS A 93 30.07 -2.65 0.12
N ILE A 94 28.75 -2.70 0.09
CA ILE A 94 27.91 -3.55 0.94
C ILE A 94 28.12 -5.03 0.57
N ASN A 95 28.28 -5.32 -0.74
CA ASN A 95 28.41 -6.66 -1.31
C ASN A 95 27.25 -7.59 -0.85
N PRO A 96 25.99 -7.27 -1.20
CA PRO A 96 24.81 -8.05 -0.77
C PRO A 96 24.69 -9.36 -1.54
N ASP A 97 23.93 -10.29 -0.98
CA ASP A 97 23.50 -11.50 -1.68
C ASP A 97 22.45 -11.18 -2.74
N ILE A 98 21.55 -10.24 -2.42
CA ILE A 98 20.41 -9.86 -3.27
C ILE A 98 20.03 -8.38 -3.12
N VAL A 99 19.49 -7.81 -4.19
CA VAL A 99 18.93 -6.44 -4.22
C VAL A 99 17.44 -6.50 -4.49
N HIS A 100 16.64 -5.87 -3.65
CA HIS A 100 15.20 -5.81 -3.77
C HIS A 100 14.73 -4.37 -4.04
N GLY A 101 14.15 -4.10 -5.22
CA GLY A 101 13.56 -2.82 -5.59
C GLY A 101 12.09 -2.75 -5.21
N GLN A 102 11.71 -1.75 -4.40
CA GLN A 102 10.33 -1.51 -3.97
C GLN A 102 9.65 -0.50 -4.89
N GLY A 103 8.85 -1.00 -5.83
CA GLY A 103 8.12 -0.20 -6.81
C GLY A 103 8.86 0.03 -8.11
N THR A 104 8.07 0.29 -9.16
CA THR A 104 8.54 0.61 -10.51
C THR A 104 8.24 2.07 -10.89
N GLU A 105 7.61 2.80 -9.98
CA GLU A 105 7.09 4.15 -10.22
C GLU A 105 8.20 5.20 -10.36
N ARG A 106 9.38 4.90 -9.81
CA ARG A 106 10.53 5.82 -9.78
C ARG A 106 11.85 5.09 -10.05
N ASP A 107 12.86 5.40 -9.25
CA ASP A 107 14.26 5.01 -9.37
C ASP A 107 14.54 3.55 -8.93
N CYS A 108 13.82 3.04 -7.92
CA CYS A 108 14.15 1.76 -7.26
C CYS A 108 14.31 0.57 -8.22
N ALA A 109 13.43 0.44 -9.21
CA ALA A 109 13.52 -0.64 -10.20
C ALA A 109 14.77 -0.51 -11.10
N MET A 110 15.06 0.71 -11.58
CA MET A 110 16.26 0.97 -12.38
C MET A 110 17.55 0.72 -11.57
N GLU A 111 17.56 1.12 -10.32
CA GLU A 111 18.69 0.87 -9.41
C GLU A 111 18.92 -0.62 -9.21
N ALA A 112 17.84 -1.40 -8.98
CA ALA A 112 17.93 -2.85 -8.78
C ALA A 112 18.50 -3.56 -10.01
N VAL A 113 17.93 -3.32 -11.19
CA VAL A 113 18.36 -4.03 -12.43
C VAL A 113 19.75 -3.60 -12.92
N LEU A 114 20.22 -2.40 -12.55
CA LEU A 114 21.55 -1.89 -12.87
C LEU A 114 22.58 -2.09 -11.76
N SER A 115 22.19 -2.70 -10.65
CA SER A 115 23.08 -2.97 -9.49
C SER A 115 24.27 -3.86 -9.83
N GLY A 116 24.07 -4.84 -10.71
CA GLY A 116 25.01 -5.90 -11.02
C GLY A 116 24.96 -7.12 -10.09
N TYR A 117 23.93 -7.17 -9.26
CA TYR A 117 23.63 -8.26 -8.32
C TYR A 117 22.31 -8.96 -8.67
N PRO A 118 22.05 -10.19 -8.13
CA PRO A 118 20.72 -10.79 -8.17
C PRO A 118 19.71 -9.81 -7.67
N ASN A 119 18.56 -9.71 -8.34
CA ASN A 119 17.57 -8.73 -7.93
C ASN A 119 16.14 -9.22 -8.15
N VAL A 120 15.24 -8.69 -7.33
CA VAL A 120 13.79 -8.84 -7.46
C VAL A 120 13.13 -7.46 -7.38
N LEU A 121 11.95 -7.35 -7.96
CA LEU A 121 11.14 -6.14 -7.89
C LEU A 121 9.79 -6.47 -7.26
N THR A 122 9.32 -5.65 -6.31
CA THR A 122 7.92 -5.64 -5.91
C THR A 122 7.19 -4.54 -6.68
N ILE A 123 6.01 -4.84 -7.23
CA ILE A 123 5.19 -3.86 -7.95
C ILE A 123 4.03 -3.43 -7.07
N HIS A 124 4.09 -2.17 -6.62
CA HIS A 124 3.01 -1.55 -5.84
C HIS A 124 1.98 -0.87 -6.76
N GLY A 125 2.42 -0.07 -7.72
CA GLY A 125 1.62 0.51 -8.79
C GLY A 125 2.12 0.04 -10.17
N ASN A 126 1.23 -0.07 -11.15
CA ASN A 126 1.60 -0.47 -12.51
C ASN A 126 1.58 0.74 -13.43
N MET A 127 2.77 1.20 -13.83
CA MET A 127 2.91 2.43 -14.64
C MET A 127 2.33 2.29 -16.04
N ARG A 128 2.29 1.09 -16.60
CA ARG A 128 1.64 0.86 -17.92
C ARG A 128 0.14 1.02 -17.82
N VAL A 129 -0.48 0.55 -16.74
CA VAL A 129 -1.92 0.76 -16.48
C VAL A 129 -2.18 2.25 -16.24
N HIS A 130 -1.37 2.92 -15.42
CA HIS A 130 -1.50 4.36 -15.21
C HIS A 130 -1.38 5.15 -16.51
N ALA A 131 -0.42 4.80 -17.40
CA ALA A 131 -0.23 5.48 -18.68
C ALA A 131 -1.39 5.26 -19.67
N SER A 132 -2.21 4.21 -19.50
CA SER A 132 -3.38 3.93 -20.35
C SER A 132 -4.66 4.65 -19.92
N ARG A 133 -4.69 5.22 -18.71
CA ARG A 133 -5.88 5.93 -18.21
C ARG A 133 -6.09 7.23 -18.97
N GLU A 134 -7.37 7.57 -19.24
CA GLU A 134 -7.75 8.77 -19.99
C GLU A 134 -7.15 10.06 -19.41
N GLU A 135 -7.15 10.19 -18.06
CA GLU A 135 -6.62 11.34 -17.34
C GLU A 135 -5.11 11.55 -17.57
N GLN A 136 -4.38 10.46 -17.90
CA GLN A 136 -2.94 10.46 -18.08
C GLN A 136 -2.54 10.32 -19.57
N LYS A 137 -3.50 10.19 -20.48
CA LYS A 137 -3.25 10.14 -21.91
C LYS A 137 -2.52 11.41 -22.37
N GLY A 138 -1.37 11.21 -23.00
CA GLY A 138 -0.54 12.34 -23.47
C GLY A 138 0.60 12.74 -22.55
N SER A 139 0.58 12.36 -21.27
CA SER A 139 1.67 12.66 -20.34
C SER A 139 2.98 11.96 -20.76
N SER A 140 4.00 12.75 -21.07
CA SER A 140 5.34 12.23 -21.40
C SER A 140 5.96 11.48 -20.22
N TYR A 141 5.65 11.89 -18.98
CA TYR A 141 6.14 11.23 -17.77
C TYR A 141 5.60 9.79 -17.66
N TYR A 142 4.28 9.59 -17.78
CA TYR A 142 3.71 8.25 -17.67
C TYR A 142 4.12 7.33 -18.82
N LYS A 143 4.27 7.85 -20.04
CA LYS A 143 4.83 7.09 -21.17
C LYS A 143 6.26 6.62 -20.90
N MET A 144 7.09 7.54 -20.39
CA MET A 144 8.47 7.23 -20.00
C MET A 144 8.50 6.19 -18.86
N ALA A 145 7.72 6.40 -17.81
CA ALA A 145 7.65 5.49 -16.66
C ALA A 145 7.21 4.08 -17.07
N ALA A 146 6.20 3.95 -17.93
CA ALA A 146 5.73 2.68 -18.49
C ALA A 146 6.80 1.97 -19.34
N ALA A 147 7.58 2.72 -20.12
CA ALA A 147 8.69 2.18 -20.90
C ALA A 147 9.82 1.68 -19.99
N LEU A 148 10.17 2.44 -18.94
CA LEU A 148 11.17 2.05 -17.95
C LEU A 148 10.72 0.84 -17.15
N GLU A 149 9.47 0.78 -16.70
CA GLU A 149 8.88 -0.39 -16.06
C GLU A 149 9.04 -1.63 -16.94
N THR A 150 8.65 -1.55 -18.22
CA THR A 150 8.79 -2.67 -19.17
C THR A 150 10.25 -3.12 -19.32
N LEU A 151 11.18 -2.17 -19.37
CA LEU A 151 12.62 -2.45 -19.43
C LEU A 151 13.10 -3.18 -18.18
N CYS A 152 12.69 -2.72 -16.98
CA CYS A 152 13.08 -3.30 -15.71
C CYS A 152 12.50 -4.72 -15.55
N LEU A 153 11.23 -4.93 -15.93
CA LEU A 153 10.57 -6.23 -15.89
C LEU A 153 11.30 -7.29 -16.73
N LYS A 154 11.82 -6.91 -17.90
CA LYS A 154 12.58 -7.80 -18.78
C LYS A 154 14.01 -8.11 -18.29
N ARG A 155 14.54 -7.34 -17.34
CA ARG A 155 15.93 -7.42 -16.86
C ARG A 155 16.08 -7.93 -15.43
N THR A 156 15.00 -7.90 -14.65
CA THR A 156 15.01 -8.45 -13.28
C THR A 156 15.08 -9.97 -13.30
N ASN A 157 15.56 -10.58 -12.23
CA ASN A 157 15.51 -12.03 -12.04
C ASN A 157 14.10 -12.53 -11.69
N GLY A 158 13.20 -11.62 -11.27
CA GLY A 158 11.79 -11.90 -11.07
C GLY A 158 11.04 -10.80 -10.34
N VAL A 159 9.73 -10.96 -10.26
CA VAL A 159 8.79 -9.98 -9.71
C VAL A 159 7.97 -10.60 -8.59
N VAL A 160 7.91 -9.90 -7.47
CA VAL A 160 6.91 -10.14 -6.43
C VAL A 160 5.66 -9.33 -6.80
N ALA A 161 4.62 -10.03 -7.24
CA ALA A 161 3.32 -9.48 -7.52
C ALA A 161 2.48 -9.49 -6.24
N ILE A 162 1.95 -8.34 -5.83
CA ILE A 162 1.20 -8.21 -4.58
C ILE A 162 -0.26 -8.64 -4.70
N SER A 163 -0.70 -9.00 -5.92
CA SER A 163 -2.03 -9.55 -6.21
C SER A 163 -2.00 -10.38 -7.50
N THR A 164 -2.99 -11.25 -7.68
CA THR A 164 -3.22 -11.95 -8.94
C THR A 164 -3.42 -10.98 -10.10
N TYR A 165 -4.14 -9.89 -9.85
CA TYR A 165 -4.31 -8.79 -10.81
C TYR A 165 -2.96 -8.25 -11.31
N THR A 166 -2.02 -7.95 -10.40
CA THR A 166 -0.66 -7.51 -10.81
C THR A 166 0.11 -8.61 -11.53
N ARG A 167 0.02 -9.85 -11.05
CA ARG A 167 0.73 -10.97 -11.67
C ARG A 167 0.36 -11.14 -13.13
N GLU A 168 -0.93 -11.14 -13.46
CA GLU A 168 -1.44 -11.26 -14.84
C GLU A 168 -0.93 -10.14 -15.75
N LEU A 169 -0.76 -8.93 -15.22
CA LEU A 169 -0.23 -7.79 -15.97
C LEU A 169 1.26 -7.92 -16.33
N VAL A 170 2.04 -8.68 -15.55
CA VAL A 170 3.51 -8.67 -15.67
C VAL A 170 4.14 -10.02 -16.00
N GLU A 171 3.45 -11.15 -15.80
CA GLU A 171 4.02 -12.50 -15.93
C GLU A 171 4.64 -12.79 -17.29
N LYS A 172 4.09 -12.19 -18.38
CA LYS A 172 4.63 -12.34 -19.74
C LYS A 172 5.87 -11.47 -20.03
N LEU A 173 6.24 -10.61 -19.11
CA LEU A 173 7.34 -9.64 -19.28
C LEU A 173 8.56 -9.96 -18.42
N THR A 174 8.43 -10.84 -17.46
CA THR A 174 9.48 -11.19 -16.51
C THR A 174 9.73 -12.69 -16.50
N PRO A 175 10.95 -13.17 -16.22
CA PRO A 175 11.27 -14.59 -16.23
C PRO A 175 10.54 -15.38 -15.13
N ARG A 176 10.19 -14.72 -14.01
CA ARG A 176 9.53 -15.35 -12.86
C ARG A 176 8.61 -14.39 -12.14
N THR A 177 7.54 -14.91 -11.56
CA THR A 177 6.64 -14.18 -10.68
C THR A 177 6.33 -14.98 -9.42
N TRP A 178 6.25 -14.30 -8.30
CA TRP A 178 5.72 -14.84 -7.04
C TRP A 178 4.54 -13.99 -6.59
N LEU A 179 3.48 -14.64 -6.14
CA LEU A 179 2.32 -13.96 -5.57
C LEU A 179 2.52 -13.83 -4.06
N LEU A 180 2.70 -12.62 -3.59
CA LEU A 180 2.89 -12.34 -2.17
C LEU A 180 2.30 -10.97 -1.83
N PRO A 181 1.22 -10.90 -1.06
CA PRO A 181 0.61 -9.65 -0.66
C PRO A 181 1.53 -8.84 0.26
N ASN A 182 1.17 -7.56 0.45
CA ASN A 182 1.89 -6.66 1.35
C ASN A 182 1.81 -7.11 2.80
N ALA A 183 2.85 -6.79 3.58
CA ALA A 183 2.82 -6.85 5.03
C ALA A 183 2.00 -5.69 5.61
N VAL A 184 1.42 -5.92 6.79
CA VAL A 184 0.69 -4.90 7.57
C VAL A 184 1.56 -4.44 8.73
N ASP A 185 1.55 -3.14 9.03
CA ASP A 185 2.26 -2.60 10.20
C ASP A 185 1.76 -3.30 11.48
N ARG A 186 2.72 -3.78 12.28
CA ARG A 186 2.42 -4.53 13.52
C ARG A 186 1.60 -3.76 14.54
N ARG A 187 1.51 -2.40 14.44
CA ARG A 187 0.68 -1.60 15.33
C ARG A 187 -0.80 -1.96 15.26
N TYR A 188 -1.30 -2.30 14.06
CA TYR A 188 -2.71 -2.65 13.89
C TYR A 188 -3.10 -3.97 14.56
N PHE A 189 -2.17 -4.91 14.70
CA PHE A 189 -2.39 -6.16 15.44
C PHE A 189 -2.51 -5.99 16.96
N LYS A 190 -2.22 -4.80 17.49
CA LYS A 190 -2.31 -4.47 18.92
C LYS A 190 -3.58 -3.69 19.25
N ILE A 191 -4.42 -3.40 18.26
CA ILE A 191 -5.66 -2.66 18.46
C ILE A 191 -6.68 -3.60 19.12
N GLU A 192 -7.29 -3.11 20.18
CA GLU A 192 -8.43 -3.73 20.83
C GLU A 192 -9.69 -2.95 20.43
N PRO A 193 -10.53 -3.47 19.52
CA PRO A 193 -11.70 -2.77 19.04
C PRO A 193 -12.65 -2.38 20.17
N ALA A 194 -13.04 -1.11 20.21
CA ALA A 194 -14.04 -0.56 21.11
C ALA A 194 -14.95 0.39 20.31
N PRO A 195 -15.86 -0.18 19.48
CA PRO A 195 -16.66 0.59 18.55
C PRO A 195 -17.57 1.58 19.27
N ASP A 196 -17.77 2.74 18.63
CA ASP A 196 -18.67 3.78 19.13
C ASP A 196 -20.10 3.22 19.32
N PRO A 197 -20.90 3.75 20.27
CA PRO A 197 -22.27 3.29 20.51
C PRO A 197 -23.18 3.43 19.28
N LEU A 198 -23.04 4.55 18.53
CA LEU A 198 -23.63 4.72 17.22
C LEU A 198 -22.66 4.12 16.17
N PRO A 199 -23.14 3.16 15.35
CA PRO A 199 -22.29 2.52 14.35
C PRO A 199 -21.45 3.51 13.53
N ARG A 200 -20.12 3.42 13.62
CA ARG A 200 -19.15 4.25 12.90
C ARG A 200 -18.54 3.44 11.76
N ILE A 201 -18.77 3.91 10.54
CA ILE A 201 -18.21 3.34 9.31
C ILE A 201 -16.93 4.10 9.01
N LEU A 202 -15.81 3.42 8.85
CA LEU A 202 -14.53 4.04 8.53
C LEU A 202 -14.19 3.82 7.05
N PHE A 203 -14.02 4.90 6.33
CA PHE A 203 -13.42 4.96 5.00
C PHE A 203 -12.00 5.50 5.11
N VAL A 204 -11.02 4.81 4.51
CA VAL A 204 -9.63 5.28 4.44
C VAL A 204 -9.14 5.27 3.00
N GLY A 205 -8.76 6.43 2.49
CA GLY A 205 -8.26 6.56 1.12
C GLY A 205 -8.43 7.96 0.55
N ALA A 206 -7.82 8.19 -0.61
CA ALA A 206 -7.97 9.45 -1.32
C ALA A 206 -9.44 9.74 -1.66
N ILE A 207 -9.85 10.99 -1.50
CA ILE A 207 -11.16 11.48 -1.90
C ILE A 207 -11.13 11.74 -3.40
N GLY A 208 -11.53 10.75 -4.17
CA GLY A 208 -11.50 10.78 -5.64
C GLY A 208 -12.33 9.67 -6.26
N GLU A 209 -12.62 9.79 -7.55
CA GLU A 209 -13.50 8.89 -8.30
C GLU A 209 -13.15 7.42 -8.12
N ARG A 210 -11.88 7.09 -8.24
CA ARG A 210 -11.40 5.70 -8.13
C ARG A 210 -11.76 5.04 -6.80
N LYS A 211 -11.71 5.78 -5.68
CA LYS A 211 -12.03 5.27 -4.33
C LYS A 211 -13.51 5.37 -3.98
N ASN A 212 -14.29 6.12 -4.75
CA ASN A 212 -15.74 6.19 -4.72
C ASN A 212 -16.40 6.61 -3.38
N PRO A 213 -15.86 7.59 -2.61
CA PRO A 213 -16.52 8.04 -1.40
C PRO A 213 -17.88 8.69 -1.65
N VAL A 214 -18.08 9.36 -2.80
CA VAL A 214 -19.37 9.94 -3.21
C VAL A 214 -20.44 8.85 -3.38
N GLY A 215 -20.10 7.76 -4.07
CA GLY A 215 -20.98 6.59 -4.21
C GLY A 215 -21.35 5.96 -2.88
N LEU A 216 -20.40 5.90 -1.94
CA LEU A 216 -20.65 5.43 -0.57
C LEU A 216 -21.68 6.32 0.15
N ILE A 217 -21.51 7.64 0.12
CA ILE A 217 -22.45 8.56 0.76
C ILE A 217 -23.86 8.39 0.18
N LYS A 218 -23.99 8.40 -1.15
CA LYS A 218 -25.27 8.24 -1.84
C LYS A 218 -25.95 6.90 -1.51
N ALA A 219 -25.18 5.81 -1.45
CA ALA A 219 -25.70 4.49 -1.07
C ALA A 219 -26.22 4.46 0.37
N CYS A 220 -25.52 5.14 1.30
CA CYS A 220 -25.81 5.13 2.73
C CYS A 220 -26.74 6.29 3.18
N GLU A 221 -27.12 7.20 2.30
CA GLU A 221 -27.91 8.38 2.66
C GLU A 221 -29.19 8.04 3.45
N PRO A 222 -29.97 6.99 3.12
CA PRO A 222 -31.13 6.60 3.94
C PRO A 222 -30.77 6.25 5.39
N LEU A 223 -29.67 5.53 5.61
CA LEU A 223 -29.21 5.14 6.96
C LEU A 223 -28.69 6.36 7.74
N LEU A 224 -27.96 7.25 7.06
CA LEU A 224 -27.42 8.48 7.64
C LEU A 224 -28.56 9.44 8.08
N ARG A 225 -29.57 9.66 7.23
CA ARG A 225 -30.73 10.49 7.57
C ARG A 225 -31.59 9.88 8.67
N ALA A 226 -31.66 8.55 8.74
CA ALA A 226 -32.32 7.84 9.84
C ALA A 226 -31.47 7.83 11.13
N ARG A 227 -30.22 8.38 11.09
CA ARG A 227 -29.26 8.35 12.22
C ARG A 227 -28.93 6.94 12.71
N GLU A 228 -28.92 5.96 11.81
CA GLU A 228 -28.54 4.58 12.13
C GLU A 228 -27.00 4.38 12.16
N CYS A 229 -26.25 5.27 11.53
CA CYS A 229 -24.78 5.24 11.50
C CYS A 229 -24.16 6.60 11.22
N THR A 230 -22.84 6.66 11.34
CA THR A 230 -21.97 7.76 10.87
C THR A 230 -20.92 7.23 9.92
N ILE A 231 -20.34 8.09 9.06
CA ILE A 231 -19.22 7.75 8.21
C ILE A 231 -18.08 8.75 8.45
N ALA A 232 -16.91 8.23 8.79
CA ALA A 232 -15.67 8.99 8.89
C ALA A 232 -14.79 8.73 7.67
N PHE A 233 -14.31 9.80 7.05
CA PHE A 233 -13.41 9.77 5.89
C PHE A 233 -12.01 10.21 6.30
N ALA A 234 -11.07 9.27 6.35
CA ALA A 234 -9.66 9.53 6.56
C ALA A 234 -8.93 9.57 5.21
N GLY A 235 -8.58 10.76 4.78
CA GLY A 235 -7.91 11.04 3.52
C GLY A 235 -8.22 12.42 3.00
N ASP A 236 -7.52 12.81 1.96
CA ASP A 236 -7.68 14.09 1.26
C ASP A 236 -7.82 13.86 -0.25
N GLY A 237 -8.02 14.94 -1.00
CA GLY A 237 -8.19 14.90 -2.44
C GLY A 237 -7.80 16.23 -3.09
N ASP A 238 -7.94 16.31 -4.40
CA ASP A 238 -7.73 17.55 -5.14
C ASP A 238 -8.93 18.48 -4.96
N GLU A 239 -8.75 19.51 -4.12
CA GLU A 239 -9.78 20.51 -3.78
C GLU A 239 -10.30 21.29 -5.00
N ASN A 240 -9.55 21.33 -6.10
CA ASN A 240 -9.96 21.99 -7.33
C ASN A 240 -10.82 21.10 -8.24
N SER A 241 -10.83 19.78 -8.01
CA SER A 241 -11.57 18.84 -8.84
C SER A 241 -13.09 18.99 -8.67
N ALA A 242 -13.83 18.66 -9.74
CA ALA A 242 -15.29 18.60 -9.69
C ALA A 242 -15.78 17.54 -8.68
N TYR A 243 -15.07 16.41 -8.60
CA TYR A 243 -15.42 15.34 -7.67
C TYR A 243 -15.29 15.76 -6.20
N TRP A 244 -14.23 16.50 -5.84
CA TRP A 244 -14.09 17.06 -4.49
C TRP A 244 -15.22 18.03 -4.14
N LYS A 245 -15.62 18.90 -5.07
CA LYS A 245 -16.74 19.84 -4.87
C LYS A 245 -18.06 19.09 -4.63
N GLU A 246 -18.32 18.02 -5.38
CA GLU A 246 -19.48 17.16 -5.15
C GLU A 246 -19.43 16.49 -3.78
N PHE A 247 -18.26 15.90 -3.42
CA PHE A 247 -18.05 15.30 -2.10
C PHE A 247 -18.31 16.31 -0.97
N LYS A 248 -17.77 17.51 -1.06
CA LYS A 248 -17.99 18.58 -0.07
C LYS A 248 -19.44 18.99 0.05
N SER A 249 -20.15 19.13 -1.07
CA SER A 249 -21.59 19.44 -1.06
C SER A 249 -22.40 18.36 -0.33
N LEU A 250 -22.05 17.09 -0.50
CA LEU A 250 -22.69 16.00 0.25
C LEU A 250 -22.31 16.03 1.73
N LEU A 251 -21.04 16.31 2.04
CA LEU A 251 -20.56 16.42 3.42
C LEU A 251 -21.34 17.49 4.20
N ASP A 252 -21.70 18.61 3.54
CA ASP A 252 -22.40 19.72 4.15
C ASP A 252 -23.93 19.48 4.24
N SER A 253 -24.50 18.64 3.37
CA SER A 253 -25.96 18.44 3.25
C SER A 253 -26.50 17.14 3.86
N VAL A 254 -25.63 16.13 4.03
CA VAL A 254 -26.02 14.83 4.58
C VAL A 254 -25.48 14.72 6.03
N PRO A 255 -26.35 14.43 7.01
CA PRO A 255 -25.94 14.34 8.41
C PRO A 255 -25.07 13.09 8.67
N GLY A 256 -24.26 13.12 9.74
CA GLY A 256 -23.49 11.96 10.20
C GLY A 256 -22.23 11.68 9.39
N LEU A 257 -21.76 12.61 8.57
CA LEU A 257 -20.50 12.55 7.83
C LEU A 257 -19.43 13.37 8.54
N GLU A 258 -18.22 12.84 8.58
CA GLU A 258 -17.03 13.47 9.17
C GLU A 258 -15.83 13.34 8.24
N LEU A 259 -15.20 14.45 7.89
CA LEU A 259 -13.93 14.45 7.15
C LEU A 259 -12.77 14.68 8.13
N LEU A 260 -11.93 13.66 8.28
CA LEU A 260 -10.75 13.71 9.16
C LEU A 260 -9.52 14.32 8.46
N GLY A 261 -9.56 14.39 7.12
CA GLY A 261 -8.39 14.77 6.33
C GLY A 261 -7.27 13.72 6.39
N PHE A 262 -6.05 14.14 6.08
CA PHE A 262 -4.87 13.29 6.21
C PHE A 262 -4.44 13.21 7.67
N ILE A 263 -4.61 12.05 8.27
CA ILE A 263 -4.28 11.80 9.69
C ILE A 263 -3.02 10.94 9.83
N SER A 264 -2.37 11.02 11.00
CA SER A 264 -1.22 10.20 11.32
C SER A 264 -1.62 8.71 11.46
N ARG A 265 -0.64 7.81 11.34
CA ARG A 265 -0.89 6.36 11.55
C ARG A 265 -1.39 6.04 12.95
N ASP A 266 -1.00 6.80 13.96
CA ASP A 266 -1.47 6.60 15.34
C ASP A 266 -2.93 7.06 15.47
N ALA A 267 -3.28 8.22 14.89
CA ALA A 267 -4.67 8.68 14.82
C ALA A 267 -5.55 7.73 14.01
N LEU A 268 -5.02 7.15 12.91
CA LEU A 268 -5.73 6.13 12.14
C LEU A 268 -5.96 4.86 12.97
N GLY A 269 -5.00 4.47 13.82
CA GLY A 269 -5.17 3.36 14.76
C GLY A 269 -6.34 3.58 15.71
N GLU A 270 -6.52 4.81 16.20
CA GLU A 270 -7.66 5.19 17.06
C GLU A 270 -8.99 5.14 16.28
N GLU A 271 -9.00 5.56 15.01
CA GLU A 271 -10.20 5.44 14.16
C GLU A 271 -10.56 3.96 13.91
N PHE A 272 -9.59 3.07 13.68
CA PHE A 272 -9.87 1.63 13.63
C PHE A 272 -10.45 1.11 14.95
N ARG A 273 -9.93 1.56 16.09
CA ARG A 273 -10.44 1.13 17.40
C ARG A 273 -11.92 1.48 17.58
N ARG A 274 -12.35 2.67 17.10
CA ARG A 274 -13.72 3.19 17.22
C ARG A 274 -14.67 2.67 16.14
N ALA A 275 -14.14 2.13 15.04
CA ALA A 275 -14.94 1.72 13.89
C ALA A 275 -15.80 0.48 14.19
N THR A 276 -17.04 0.50 13.74
CA THR A 276 -17.92 -0.67 13.69
C THR A 276 -17.58 -1.56 12.50
N LEU A 277 -17.19 -0.94 11.38
CA LEU A 277 -16.71 -1.61 10.17
C LEU A 277 -15.82 -0.67 9.33
N VAL A 278 -14.98 -1.28 8.52
CA VAL A 278 -14.19 -0.61 7.48
C VAL A 278 -14.84 -0.87 6.14
N ILE A 279 -14.92 0.17 5.30
CA ILE A 279 -15.52 0.09 3.96
C ILE A 279 -14.56 0.60 2.89
N LEU A 280 -14.43 -0.14 1.79
CA LEU A 280 -13.64 0.28 0.62
C LEU A 280 -14.45 0.07 -0.67
N PRO A 281 -15.24 1.06 -1.14
CA PRO A 281 -16.09 0.96 -2.33
C PRO A 281 -15.35 1.33 -3.62
N THR A 282 -14.08 0.99 -3.73
CA THR A 282 -13.19 1.37 -4.83
C THR A 282 -13.55 0.70 -6.15
N PHE A 283 -13.37 1.39 -7.28
CA PHE A 283 -13.50 0.80 -8.62
C PHE A 283 -12.24 0.05 -9.07
N GLU A 284 -11.10 0.34 -8.44
CA GLU A 284 -9.82 -0.34 -8.75
C GLU A 284 -8.88 -0.24 -7.55
N ASP A 285 -8.30 -1.37 -7.17
CA ASP A 285 -7.19 -1.41 -6.22
C ASP A 285 -6.32 -2.64 -6.45
N ASN A 286 -5.03 -2.51 -6.21
CA ASN A 286 -4.08 -3.60 -6.40
C ASN A 286 -3.98 -4.48 -5.13
N CYS A 287 -3.60 -3.87 -4.02
CA CYS A 287 -3.51 -4.53 -2.71
C CYS A 287 -3.82 -3.46 -1.64
N PRO A 288 -5.10 -3.18 -1.40
CA PRO A 288 -5.49 -2.07 -0.52
C PRO A 288 -5.07 -2.32 0.92
N MET A 289 -4.14 -1.49 1.40
CA MET A 289 -3.62 -1.59 2.77
C MET A 289 -4.72 -1.48 3.81
N VAL A 290 -5.72 -0.62 3.60
CA VAL A 290 -6.83 -0.43 4.54
C VAL A 290 -7.62 -1.73 4.79
N VAL A 291 -7.74 -2.61 3.80
CA VAL A 291 -8.36 -3.94 3.96
C VAL A 291 -7.53 -4.79 4.93
N LEU A 292 -6.22 -4.85 4.67
CA LEU A 292 -5.28 -5.60 5.50
C LEU A 292 -5.19 -5.03 6.92
N GLU A 293 -5.16 -3.71 7.04
CA GLU A 293 -5.10 -2.96 8.31
C GLU A 293 -6.39 -3.18 9.13
N GLY A 294 -7.56 -3.12 8.50
CA GLY A 294 -8.84 -3.40 9.15
C GLY A 294 -8.93 -4.84 9.66
N MET A 295 -8.51 -5.81 8.83
CA MET A 295 -8.44 -7.22 9.26
C MET A 295 -7.46 -7.40 10.43
N ALA A 296 -6.26 -6.81 10.37
CA ALA A 296 -5.27 -6.88 11.44
C ALA A 296 -5.77 -6.24 12.74
N ALA A 297 -6.51 -5.13 12.63
CA ALA A 297 -7.12 -4.45 13.77
C ALA A 297 -8.34 -5.19 14.36
N GLY A 298 -8.76 -6.31 13.76
CA GLY A 298 -9.95 -7.03 14.22
C GLY A 298 -11.26 -6.29 13.97
N VAL A 299 -11.28 -5.41 12.97
CA VAL A 299 -12.47 -4.68 12.54
C VAL A 299 -13.06 -5.37 11.31
N PRO A 300 -14.39 -5.61 11.24
CA PRO A 300 -15.02 -6.18 10.06
C PRO A 300 -14.75 -5.35 8.81
N VAL A 301 -14.35 -5.99 7.72
CA VAL A 301 -14.05 -5.31 6.46
C VAL A 301 -15.09 -5.66 5.40
N ALA A 302 -15.58 -4.63 4.72
CA ALA A 302 -16.38 -4.75 3.51
C ALA A 302 -15.66 -4.00 2.36
N ALA A 303 -15.45 -4.66 1.22
CA ALA A 303 -14.73 -4.05 0.11
C ALA A 303 -15.31 -4.47 -1.25
N SER A 304 -15.02 -3.66 -2.27
CA SER A 304 -15.38 -3.99 -3.64
C SER A 304 -14.70 -5.27 -4.13
N ARG A 305 -15.43 -6.08 -4.92
CA ARG A 305 -14.88 -7.28 -5.59
C ARG A 305 -14.13 -6.89 -6.85
N VAL A 306 -13.02 -6.16 -6.72
CA VAL A 306 -12.22 -5.66 -7.86
C VAL A 306 -10.72 -5.81 -7.60
N GLY A 307 -9.94 -5.84 -8.68
CA GLY A 307 -8.48 -5.85 -8.62
C GLY A 307 -7.93 -7.00 -7.77
N GLY A 308 -7.09 -6.67 -6.78
CA GLY A 308 -6.50 -7.64 -5.86
C GLY A 308 -7.31 -7.90 -4.58
N VAL A 309 -8.47 -7.27 -4.38
CA VAL A 309 -9.30 -7.51 -3.18
C VAL A 309 -9.70 -8.98 -3.02
N PRO A 310 -10.06 -9.73 -4.09
CA PRO A 310 -10.38 -11.16 -3.98
C PRO A 310 -9.22 -12.05 -3.51
N ASP A 311 -7.98 -11.58 -3.60
CA ASP A 311 -6.83 -12.31 -3.06
C ASP A 311 -6.68 -12.13 -1.53
N LEU A 312 -7.32 -11.10 -0.97
CA LEU A 312 -7.20 -10.70 0.43
C LEU A 312 -8.39 -11.16 1.28
N ILE A 313 -9.59 -11.19 0.69
CA ILE A 313 -10.86 -11.46 1.37
C ILE A 313 -11.50 -12.71 0.78
N ARG A 314 -11.84 -13.66 1.64
CA ARG A 314 -12.79 -14.74 1.33
C ARG A 314 -14.17 -14.26 1.75
N HIS A 315 -15.02 -13.98 0.75
CA HIS A 315 -16.37 -13.46 0.95
C HIS A 315 -17.20 -14.35 1.90
N GLU A 316 -17.92 -13.73 2.83
CA GLU A 316 -18.74 -14.37 3.88
C GLU A 316 -17.92 -15.14 4.94
N VAL A 317 -16.59 -15.21 4.83
CA VAL A 317 -15.71 -15.89 5.77
C VAL A 317 -14.94 -14.91 6.62
N ASP A 318 -14.06 -14.10 6.03
CA ASP A 318 -13.18 -13.17 6.74
C ASP A 318 -13.32 -11.71 6.29
N GLY A 319 -14.35 -11.43 5.48
CA GLY A 319 -14.80 -10.12 5.04
C GLY A 319 -16.01 -10.23 4.13
N LEU A 320 -16.62 -9.12 3.79
CA LEU A 320 -17.69 -9.05 2.80
C LEU A 320 -17.20 -8.37 1.53
N MET A 321 -17.64 -8.87 0.38
CA MET A 321 -17.37 -8.23 -0.90
C MET A 321 -18.68 -7.88 -1.61
N PHE A 322 -18.66 -6.76 -2.34
CA PHE A 322 -19.79 -6.25 -3.12
C PHE A 322 -19.32 -5.72 -4.48
N ASP A 323 -20.26 -5.50 -5.37
CA ASP A 323 -20.04 -4.83 -6.66
C ASP A 323 -20.13 -3.30 -6.46
N PRO A 324 -19.04 -2.54 -6.71
CA PRO A 324 -19.02 -1.09 -6.49
C PRO A 324 -19.95 -0.29 -7.44
N GLU A 325 -20.36 -0.91 -8.56
CA GLU A 325 -21.30 -0.32 -9.51
C GLU A 325 -22.77 -0.44 -9.06
N LYS A 326 -23.02 -1.18 -7.95
CA LYS A 326 -24.35 -1.44 -7.39
C LYS A 326 -24.51 -0.78 -6.01
N PRO A 327 -25.01 0.45 -5.93
CA PRO A 327 -25.19 1.17 -4.66
C PRO A 327 -26.02 0.39 -3.64
N GLU A 328 -27.02 -0.39 -4.10
CA GLU A 328 -27.81 -1.26 -3.25
C GLU A 328 -26.98 -2.33 -2.55
N GLN A 329 -25.99 -2.95 -3.23
CA GLN A 329 -25.11 -3.92 -2.59
C GLN A 329 -24.21 -3.28 -1.53
N ILE A 330 -23.73 -2.06 -1.78
CA ILE A 330 -22.95 -1.29 -0.79
C ILE A 330 -23.81 -1.09 0.47
N ARG A 331 -25.02 -0.54 0.30
CA ARG A 331 -25.95 -0.30 1.41
C ARG A 331 -26.33 -1.57 2.15
N ASP A 332 -26.70 -2.63 1.43
CA ASP A 332 -27.18 -3.88 2.03
C ASP A 332 -26.03 -4.58 2.82
N THR A 333 -24.80 -4.56 2.30
CA THR A 333 -23.60 -5.05 3.00
C THR A 333 -23.37 -4.31 4.31
N ILE A 334 -23.44 -2.98 4.27
CA ILE A 334 -23.29 -2.12 5.46
C ILE A 334 -24.41 -2.41 6.45
N THR A 335 -25.66 -2.45 5.98
CA THR A 335 -26.83 -2.72 6.82
C THR A 335 -26.72 -4.06 7.54
N ARG A 336 -26.27 -5.11 6.84
CA ARG A 336 -26.01 -6.44 7.45
C ARG A 336 -24.97 -6.33 8.56
N LEU A 337 -23.83 -5.67 8.31
CA LEU A 337 -22.77 -5.54 9.32
C LEU A 337 -23.18 -4.65 10.51
N ILE A 338 -24.07 -3.69 10.33
CA ILE A 338 -24.62 -2.87 11.42
C ILE A 338 -25.60 -3.68 12.28
N ARG A 339 -26.54 -4.39 11.65
CA ARG A 339 -27.67 -5.01 12.34
C ARG A 339 -27.37 -6.42 12.85
N ASP A 340 -26.52 -7.18 12.16
CA ASP A 340 -26.15 -8.54 12.54
C ASP A 340 -24.83 -8.56 13.34
N LYS A 341 -24.95 -8.53 14.67
CA LYS A 341 -23.78 -8.56 15.58
C LYS A 341 -23.00 -9.88 15.50
N GLU A 342 -23.69 -11.00 15.27
CA GLU A 342 -23.04 -12.32 15.21
C GLU A 342 -22.19 -12.44 13.95
N LEU A 343 -22.75 -12.06 12.79
CA LEU A 343 -22.02 -11.97 11.52
C LEU A 343 -20.81 -11.07 11.67
N ARG A 344 -21.00 -9.86 12.22
CA ARG A 344 -19.94 -8.87 12.42
C ARG A 344 -18.80 -9.42 13.27
N THR A 345 -19.11 -10.03 14.39
CA THR A 345 -18.11 -10.61 15.31
C THR A 345 -17.38 -11.78 14.66
N ARG A 346 -18.08 -12.65 13.97
CA ARG A 346 -17.50 -13.80 13.27
C ARG A 346 -16.53 -13.37 12.17
N ILE A 347 -16.92 -12.40 11.35
CA ILE A 347 -16.08 -11.87 10.25
C ILE A 347 -14.85 -11.15 10.80
N ALA A 348 -15.02 -10.32 11.83
CA ALA A 348 -13.91 -9.61 12.47
C ALA A 348 -12.84 -10.58 13.01
N ARG A 349 -13.28 -11.61 13.73
CA ARG A 349 -12.39 -12.64 14.27
C ARG A 349 -11.66 -13.40 13.17
N ALA A 350 -12.39 -13.89 12.17
CA ALA A 350 -11.81 -14.65 11.06
C ALA A 350 -10.84 -13.78 10.22
N GLY A 351 -11.17 -12.50 10.02
CA GLY A 351 -10.30 -11.52 9.36
C GLY A 351 -9.00 -11.31 10.13
N ASN A 352 -9.07 -11.12 11.45
CA ASN A 352 -7.89 -10.98 12.28
C ASN A 352 -7.01 -12.24 12.27
N GLU A 353 -7.59 -13.43 12.40
CA GLU A 353 -6.86 -14.70 12.29
C GLU A 353 -6.19 -14.87 10.91
N THR A 354 -6.84 -14.44 9.84
CA THR A 354 -6.25 -14.45 8.48
C THR A 354 -5.09 -13.46 8.39
N ALA A 355 -5.24 -12.25 8.93
CA ALA A 355 -4.18 -11.24 8.93
C ALA A 355 -2.93 -11.72 9.70
N TRP A 356 -3.10 -12.31 10.88
CA TRP A 356 -2.00 -12.90 11.65
C TRP A 356 -1.24 -13.98 10.87
N ARG A 357 -1.96 -14.86 10.18
CA ARG A 357 -1.35 -16.00 9.47
C ARG A 357 -0.72 -15.63 8.14
N GLN A 358 -1.24 -14.58 7.45
CA GLN A 358 -0.86 -14.31 6.07
C GLN A 358 -0.16 -12.97 5.88
N PHE A 359 -0.48 -11.94 6.67
CA PHE A 359 -0.08 -10.55 6.43
C PHE A 359 0.81 -9.97 7.53
N HIS A 360 1.05 -10.76 8.62
CA HIS A 360 1.95 -10.30 9.68
C HIS A 360 3.36 -10.05 9.11
N PRO A 361 4.03 -8.96 9.52
CA PRO A 361 5.32 -8.54 8.96
C PRO A 361 6.35 -9.66 8.90
N LYS A 362 6.50 -10.42 10.00
CA LYS A 362 7.45 -11.53 10.08
C LYS A 362 7.16 -12.62 9.05
N ILE A 363 5.89 -13.01 8.89
CA ILE A 363 5.48 -14.04 7.92
C ILE A 363 5.79 -13.60 6.48
N ILE A 364 5.51 -12.34 6.15
CA ILE A 364 5.81 -11.78 4.83
C ILE A 364 7.33 -11.69 4.60
N ALA A 365 8.11 -11.31 5.62
CA ALA A 365 9.57 -11.28 5.53
C ALA A 365 10.14 -12.67 5.31
N GLU A 366 9.69 -13.69 6.05
CA GLU A 366 10.10 -15.09 5.87
C GLU A 366 9.78 -15.61 4.46
N LYS A 367 8.60 -15.29 3.91
CA LYS A 367 8.26 -15.63 2.53
C LYS A 367 9.16 -14.93 1.50
N HIS A 368 9.55 -13.66 1.75
CA HIS A 368 10.52 -12.97 0.90
C HIS A 368 11.90 -13.66 0.94
N LEU A 369 12.34 -14.15 2.09
CA LEU A 369 13.59 -14.90 2.18
C LEU A 369 13.56 -16.18 1.32
N GLY A 370 12.42 -16.89 1.29
CA GLY A 370 12.23 -18.03 0.38
C GLY A 370 12.35 -17.61 -1.10
N ILE A 371 11.73 -16.51 -1.48
CA ILE A 371 11.83 -15.95 -2.85
C ILE A 371 13.28 -15.59 -3.17
N TYR A 372 14.01 -14.99 -2.23
CA TYR A 372 15.43 -14.64 -2.44
C TYR A 372 16.30 -15.89 -2.62
N GLN A 373 16.05 -16.95 -1.85
CA GLN A 373 16.72 -18.24 -2.02
C GLN A 373 16.43 -18.85 -3.40
N ASP A 374 15.18 -18.80 -3.89
CA ASP A 374 14.82 -19.26 -5.23
C ASP A 374 15.57 -18.50 -6.33
N VAL A 375 15.77 -17.20 -6.17
CA VAL A 375 16.53 -16.38 -7.12
C VAL A 375 18.01 -16.74 -7.10
N LEU A 376 18.58 -16.94 -5.91
CA LEU A 376 20.00 -17.28 -5.75
C LEU A 376 20.32 -18.69 -6.24
N ALA A 377 19.43 -19.66 -6.03
CA ALA A 377 19.59 -21.04 -6.49
C ALA A 377 19.49 -21.23 -8.00
N ALA A 378 18.93 -20.26 -8.71
CA ALA A 378 18.71 -20.33 -10.16
C ALA A 378 19.87 -19.73 -11.00
N ARG A 379 20.99 -19.42 -10.39
CA ARG A 379 22.20 -18.89 -11.05
C ARG A 379 23.11 -19.94 -11.63
#